data_2c26c1a856b6fa93a3ff5fddb704b2ec
#
_entry.id   2c26c1a856b6fa93a3ff5fddb704b2ec
#
_cell.length_a   1.000
_cell.length_b   1.000
_cell.length_c   1.000
_cell.angle_alpha   90.00
_cell.angle_beta   90.00
_cell.angle_gamma   90.00
#
_symmetry.space_group_name_H-M   'P 1'
#
loop_
_entity.id
_entity.type
_entity.pdbx_description
1 polymer ?
#
loop_
_entity_poly.entity_id
_entity_poly.type
_entity_poly.pdbx_seq_one_letter_code
_entity_poly.pdbx_strand_id
1 'polypeptide(L)'
;MTCMKVYIDIFFFVNFLMNLQVFQIMNYWRKKPAFTKRSIAGAALGALLGVMVLMLGIRTGWILWMVIYVAGTALLIRVVYGKMTVSGHLRCMIGFYLTAAAVSGTLFGIRELCGLHSSSMAFLLMGSMGIQLAVRKIRKVCTNRMPEQHMYETWIVWRGRRVQGTGFLDTGNRL
;
A
#
# COMPACT_ATOMS: atom_id res chain seq x y z
N MET A 1 37.26 5.58 -10.06
CA MET A 1 35.83 5.94 -9.93
C MET A 1 35.04 4.98 -10.82
N THR A 2 34.40 3.97 -10.24
CA THR A 2 33.54 3.04 -10.95
C THR A 2 32.26 3.77 -11.33
N CYS A 3 32.07 4.03 -12.63
CA CYS A 3 30.85 4.63 -13.15
C CYS A 3 29.70 3.61 -12.99
N MET A 4 28.83 3.82 -12.02
CA MET A 4 27.69 2.96 -11.79
C MET A 4 26.64 3.24 -12.87
N LYS A 5 26.46 2.30 -13.81
CA LYS A 5 25.42 2.40 -14.83
C LYS A 5 24.06 2.12 -14.16
N VAL A 6 23.21 3.12 -14.09
CA VAL A 6 21.84 2.98 -13.63
C VAL A 6 20.92 2.83 -14.83
N TYR A 7 20.23 1.70 -14.93
CA TYR A 7 19.21 1.45 -15.95
C TYR A 7 17.91 2.12 -15.49
N ILE A 8 17.52 3.19 -16.19
CA ILE A 8 16.39 4.04 -15.81
C ILE A 8 15.05 3.28 -15.87
N ASP A 9 14.90 2.40 -16.86
CA ASP A 9 13.76 1.52 -17.02
C ASP A 9 13.56 0.59 -15.84
N ILE A 10 14.64 -0.10 -15.42
CA ILE A 10 14.62 -1.00 -14.25
C ILE A 10 14.36 -0.20 -12.98
N PHE A 11 15.01 0.96 -12.83
CA PHE A 11 14.78 1.84 -11.68
C PHE A 11 13.30 2.29 -11.59
N PHE A 12 12.70 2.65 -12.74
CA PHE A 12 11.29 3.00 -12.81
C PHE A 12 10.40 1.82 -12.37
N PHE A 13 10.61 0.63 -12.94
CA PHE A 13 9.78 -0.53 -12.63
C PHE A 13 9.88 -0.96 -11.17
N VAL A 14 11.08 -0.95 -10.59
CA VAL A 14 11.28 -1.26 -9.16
C VAL A 14 10.51 -0.26 -8.29
N ASN A 15 10.68 1.03 -8.53
CA ASN A 15 9.97 2.06 -7.77
C ASN A 15 8.44 1.97 -7.96
N PHE A 16 7.98 1.68 -9.18
CA PHE A 16 6.56 1.47 -9.45
C PHE A 16 5.99 0.31 -8.63
N LEU A 17 6.66 -0.84 -8.64
CA LEU A 17 6.23 -2.01 -7.89
C LEU A 17 6.26 -1.77 -6.38
N MET A 18 7.30 -1.13 -5.85
CA MET A 18 7.40 -0.79 -4.44
C MET A 18 6.28 0.16 -4.00
N ASN A 19 6.04 1.23 -4.75
CA ASN A 19 4.95 2.16 -4.46
C ASN A 19 3.58 1.46 -4.54
N LEU A 20 3.38 0.59 -5.52
CA LEU A 20 2.15 -0.17 -5.68
C LEU A 20 1.90 -1.08 -4.48
N GLN A 21 2.93 -1.75 -3.96
CA GLN A 21 2.84 -2.58 -2.75
C GLN A 21 2.46 -1.76 -1.53
N VAL A 22 3.11 -0.62 -1.32
CA VAL A 22 2.78 0.28 -0.22
C VAL A 22 1.30 0.68 -0.27
N PHE A 23 0.80 1.09 -1.45
CA PHE A 23 -0.61 1.43 -1.60
C PHE A 23 -1.55 0.24 -1.41
N GLN A 24 -1.16 -0.97 -1.81
CA GLN A 24 -1.98 -2.17 -1.57
C GLN A 24 -2.14 -2.46 -0.08
N ILE A 25 -1.04 -2.40 0.69
CA ILE A 25 -1.06 -2.62 2.14
C ILE A 25 -1.89 -1.52 2.81
N MET A 26 -1.69 -0.27 2.43
CA MET A 26 -2.49 0.85 2.96
C MET A 26 -3.99 0.71 2.63
N ASN A 27 -4.33 0.27 1.42
CA ASN A 27 -5.71 0.01 1.03
C ASN A 27 -6.32 -1.13 1.85
N TYR A 28 -5.54 -2.16 2.16
CA TYR A 28 -5.99 -3.23 3.04
C TYR A 28 -6.39 -2.69 4.42
N TRP A 29 -5.56 -1.88 5.05
CA TRP A 29 -5.85 -1.28 6.36
C TRP A 29 -7.07 -0.34 6.32
N ARG A 30 -7.30 0.30 5.18
CA ARG A 30 -8.45 1.19 4.96
C ARG A 30 -9.71 0.47 4.45
N LYS A 31 -9.74 -0.86 4.44
CA LYS A 31 -10.84 -1.69 3.92
C LYS A 31 -11.24 -1.33 2.47
N LYS A 32 -10.28 -0.88 1.66
CA LYS A 32 -10.46 -0.56 0.24
C LYS A 32 -9.98 -1.71 -0.65
N PRO A 33 -10.44 -1.79 -1.92
CA PRO A 33 -9.90 -2.75 -2.87
C PRO A 33 -8.39 -2.61 -3.00
N ALA A 34 -7.66 -3.74 -3.06
CA ALA A 34 -6.19 -3.73 -3.13
C ALA A 34 -5.68 -2.96 -4.36
N PHE A 35 -6.34 -3.19 -5.50
CA PHE A 35 -6.03 -2.53 -6.77
C PHE A 35 -7.14 -1.55 -7.12
N THR A 36 -6.79 -0.29 -7.15
CA THR A 36 -7.63 0.77 -7.71
C THR A 36 -6.86 1.43 -8.85
N LYS A 37 -7.57 1.94 -9.86
CA LYS A 37 -6.95 2.72 -10.94
C LYS A 37 -6.11 3.88 -10.38
N ARG A 38 -6.58 4.49 -9.29
CA ARG A 38 -5.87 5.58 -8.59
C ARG A 38 -4.59 5.10 -7.92
N SER A 39 -4.57 3.89 -7.33
CA SER A 39 -3.35 3.33 -6.72
C SER A 39 -2.28 3.04 -7.78
N ILE A 40 -2.70 2.55 -8.95
CA ILE A 40 -1.78 2.31 -10.08
C ILE A 40 -1.23 3.65 -10.59
N ALA A 41 -2.09 4.64 -10.80
CA ALA A 41 -1.67 5.98 -11.23
C ALA A 41 -0.74 6.64 -10.21
N GLY A 42 -1.04 6.53 -8.90
CA GLY A 42 -0.18 7.02 -7.83
C GLY A 42 1.19 6.34 -7.82
N ALA A 43 1.22 5.01 -7.99
CA ALA A 43 2.47 4.26 -8.05
C ALA A 43 3.33 4.66 -9.26
N ALA A 44 2.72 4.85 -10.43
CA ALA A 44 3.39 5.30 -11.65
C ALA A 44 3.94 6.73 -11.47
N LEU A 45 3.13 7.64 -10.92
CA LEU A 45 3.56 9.00 -10.62
C LEU A 45 4.75 9.02 -9.65
N GLY A 46 4.71 8.19 -8.60
CA GLY A 46 5.82 8.08 -7.64
C GLY A 46 7.10 7.55 -8.28
N ALA A 47 7.00 6.59 -9.19
CA ALA A 47 8.14 6.08 -9.95
C ALA A 47 8.71 7.13 -10.89
N LEU A 48 7.86 7.90 -11.57
CA LEU A 48 8.28 9.02 -12.43
C LEU A 48 9.00 10.10 -11.63
N LEU A 49 8.45 10.50 -10.48
CA LEU A 49 9.11 11.46 -9.58
C LEU A 49 10.49 10.96 -9.13
N GLY A 50 10.61 9.66 -8.79
CA GLY A 50 11.88 9.05 -8.45
C GLY A 50 12.90 9.12 -9.60
N VAL A 51 12.48 8.84 -10.83
CA VAL A 51 13.32 8.95 -12.03
C VAL A 51 13.72 10.40 -12.29
N MET A 52 12.78 11.35 -12.20
CA MET A 52 13.07 12.78 -12.38
C MET A 52 14.13 13.27 -11.36
N VAL A 53 13.98 12.88 -10.11
CA VAL A 53 14.94 13.21 -9.05
C VAL A 53 16.32 12.63 -9.35
N LEU A 54 16.37 11.38 -9.83
CA LEU A 54 17.62 10.71 -10.21
C LEU A 54 18.30 11.44 -11.39
N MET A 55 17.52 11.82 -12.43
CA MET A 55 18.04 12.48 -13.63
C MET A 55 18.50 13.92 -13.37
N LEU A 56 17.81 14.64 -12.50
CA LEU A 56 18.18 16.02 -12.15
C LEU A 56 19.54 16.09 -11.41
N GLY A 57 20.06 14.94 -10.95
CA GLY A 57 21.41 14.85 -10.36
C GLY A 57 21.61 15.87 -9.24
N ILE A 58 20.56 16.13 -8.46
CA ILE A 58 20.46 17.30 -7.62
C ILE A 58 21.58 17.27 -6.57
N ARG A 59 22.62 18.02 -6.81
CA ARG A 59 23.66 18.42 -5.82
C ARG A 59 23.09 19.40 -4.78
N THR A 60 21.83 19.21 -4.43
CA THR A 60 21.10 20.10 -3.53
C THR A 60 21.26 19.60 -2.10
N GLY A 61 21.28 20.53 -1.17
CA GLY A 61 21.41 20.20 0.25
C GLY A 61 20.29 19.26 0.72
N TRP A 62 20.56 18.49 1.74
CA TRP A 62 19.66 17.48 2.32
C TRP A 62 18.26 18.01 2.66
N ILE A 63 18.13 19.30 2.99
CA ILE A 63 16.86 19.95 3.31
C ILE A 63 15.93 19.98 2.10
N LEU A 64 16.44 20.35 0.91
CA LEU A 64 15.63 20.40 -0.30
C LEU A 64 15.17 18.99 -0.71
N TRP A 65 16.00 17.97 -0.50
CA TRP A 65 15.64 16.58 -0.66
C TRP A 65 14.46 16.17 0.22
N MET A 66 14.51 16.53 1.52
CA MET A 66 13.40 16.27 2.43
C MET A 66 12.10 16.95 1.96
N VAL A 67 12.18 18.20 1.54
CA VAL A 67 11.00 18.94 1.04
C VAL A 67 10.41 18.27 -0.21
N ILE A 68 11.24 17.89 -1.18
CA ILE A 68 10.78 17.19 -2.40
C ILE A 68 10.13 15.85 -2.04
N TYR A 69 10.69 15.09 -1.12
CA TYR A 69 10.14 13.82 -0.66
C TYR A 69 8.79 13.98 0.02
N VAL A 70 8.68 14.92 0.93
CA VAL A 70 7.43 15.19 1.67
C VAL A 70 6.36 15.72 0.73
N ALA A 71 6.69 16.69 -0.12
CA ALA A 71 5.74 17.26 -1.09
C ALA A 71 5.30 16.22 -2.13
N GLY A 72 6.24 15.42 -2.64
CA GLY A 72 5.95 14.31 -3.54
C GLY A 72 5.00 13.30 -2.92
N THR A 73 5.28 12.85 -1.70
CA THR A 73 4.40 11.91 -0.97
C THR A 73 3.03 12.50 -0.72
N ALA A 74 2.94 13.78 -0.36
CA ALA A 74 1.67 14.46 -0.17
C ALA A 74 0.85 14.48 -1.48
N LEU A 75 1.49 14.74 -2.61
CA LEU A 75 0.87 14.68 -3.94
C LEU A 75 0.36 13.28 -4.27
N LEU A 76 1.19 12.25 -4.06
CA LEU A 76 0.82 10.85 -4.30
C LEU A 76 -0.43 10.45 -3.50
N ILE A 77 -0.46 10.78 -2.22
CA ILE A 77 -1.60 10.48 -1.34
C ILE A 77 -2.86 11.21 -1.81
N ARG A 78 -2.72 12.45 -2.27
CA ARG A 78 -3.85 13.22 -2.82
C ARG A 78 -4.39 12.62 -4.11
N VAL A 79 -3.53 12.09 -4.98
CA VAL A 79 -3.94 11.39 -6.22
C VAL A 79 -4.67 10.09 -5.89
N VAL A 80 -4.13 9.30 -4.97
CA VAL A 80 -4.68 7.97 -4.63
C VAL A 80 -5.97 8.07 -3.83
N TYR A 81 -6.01 8.92 -2.83
CA TYR A 81 -7.12 8.97 -1.86
C TYR A 81 -8.07 10.16 -2.06
N GLY A 82 -7.69 11.14 -2.88
CA GLY A 82 -8.49 12.33 -3.15
C GLY A 82 -8.39 13.39 -2.04
N LYS A 83 -9.39 14.27 -2.00
CA LYS A 83 -9.47 15.31 -0.97
C LYS A 83 -9.81 14.69 0.39
N MET A 84 -9.04 15.05 1.40
CA MET A 84 -9.21 14.63 2.80
C MET A 84 -8.95 15.81 3.73
N THR A 85 -9.36 15.69 4.99
CA THR A 85 -8.97 16.61 6.05
C THR A 85 -7.46 16.59 6.24
N VAL A 86 -6.88 17.69 6.73
CA VAL A 86 -5.42 17.79 6.98
C VAL A 86 -4.93 16.66 7.90
N SER A 87 -5.67 16.38 8.98
CA SER A 87 -5.37 15.27 9.90
C SER A 87 -5.42 13.91 9.21
N GLY A 88 -6.42 13.68 8.34
CA GLY A 88 -6.53 12.45 7.56
C GLY A 88 -5.37 12.29 6.56
N HIS A 89 -4.95 13.38 5.94
CA HIS A 89 -3.82 13.41 5.02
C HIS A 89 -2.52 13.07 5.73
N LEU A 90 -2.27 13.69 6.89
CA LEU A 90 -1.08 13.43 7.71
C LEU A 90 -1.01 11.97 8.18
N ARG A 91 -2.13 11.40 8.68
CA ARG A 91 -2.20 9.98 9.04
C ARG A 91 -1.86 9.06 7.87
N CYS A 92 -2.31 9.41 6.65
CA CYS A 92 -1.96 8.65 5.45
C CYS A 92 -0.49 8.77 5.09
N MET A 93 0.13 9.95 5.25
CA MET A 93 1.56 10.15 5.03
C MET A 93 2.39 9.29 6.01
N ILE A 94 2.06 9.34 7.29
CA ILE A 94 2.72 8.51 8.32
C ILE A 94 2.56 7.03 7.97
N GLY A 95 1.34 6.59 7.64
CA GLY A 95 1.08 5.21 7.23
C GLY A 95 1.87 4.80 5.98
N PHE A 96 2.02 5.70 5.01
CA PHE A 96 2.83 5.46 3.82
C PHE A 96 4.30 5.23 4.18
N TYR A 97 4.90 6.10 4.97
CA TYR A 97 6.30 5.96 5.37
C TYR A 97 6.54 4.72 6.23
N LEU A 98 5.67 4.43 7.19
CA LEU A 98 5.79 3.22 8.02
C LEU A 98 5.67 1.95 7.17
N THR A 99 4.74 1.93 6.22
CA THR A 99 4.57 0.78 5.31
C THR A 99 5.76 0.64 4.37
N ALA A 100 6.27 1.74 3.83
CA ALA A 100 7.45 1.74 2.97
C ALA A 100 8.69 1.25 3.74
N ALA A 101 8.89 1.70 4.96
CA ALA A 101 9.99 1.25 5.84
C ALA A 101 9.87 -0.26 6.16
N ALA A 102 8.64 -0.74 6.46
CA ALA A 102 8.41 -2.17 6.72
C ALA A 102 8.71 -3.03 5.48
N VAL A 103 8.24 -2.63 4.30
CA VAL A 103 8.49 -3.36 3.04
C VAL A 103 9.99 -3.36 2.72
N SER A 104 10.66 -2.21 2.77
CA SER A 104 12.08 -2.09 2.48
C SER A 104 12.94 -2.84 3.52
N GLY A 105 12.60 -2.72 4.79
CA GLY A 105 13.29 -3.41 5.88
C GLY A 105 13.16 -4.93 5.78
N THR A 106 11.99 -5.45 5.38
CA THR A 106 11.78 -6.88 5.14
C THR A 106 12.65 -7.38 3.98
N LEU A 107 12.69 -6.65 2.87
CA LEU A 107 13.54 -7.00 1.73
C LEU A 107 15.01 -6.98 2.09
N PHE A 108 15.45 -5.96 2.82
CA PHE A 108 16.83 -5.85 3.29
C PHE A 108 17.18 -7.01 4.24
N GLY A 109 16.31 -7.31 5.22
CA GLY A 109 16.52 -8.41 6.15
C GLY A 109 16.61 -9.78 5.46
N ILE A 110 15.74 -10.06 4.48
CA ILE A 110 15.82 -11.30 3.70
C ILE A 110 17.13 -11.38 2.92
N ARG A 111 17.56 -10.26 2.34
CA ARG A 111 18.84 -10.18 1.61
C ARG A 111 20.02 -10.56 2.50
N GLU A 112 20.10 -9.98 3.70
CA GLU A 112 21.18 -10.26 4.66
C GLU A 112 21.14 -11.71 5.15
N LEU A 113 19.96 -12.22 5.51
CA LEU A 113 19.80 -13.60 5.98
C LEU A 113 20.15 -14.65 4.92
N CYS A 114 19.90 -14.37 3.65
CA CYS A 114 20.22 -15.25 2.55
C CYS A 114 21.67 -15.10 2.04
N GLY A 115 22.48 -14.23 2.62
CA GLY A 115 23.86 -13.98 2.19
C GLY A 115 23.97 -13.45 0.76
N LEU A 116 22.92 -12.84 0.23
CA LEU A 116 22.85 -12.35 -1.14
C LEU A 116 23.61 -11.03 -1.26
N HIS A 117 24.91 -11.09 -1.43
CA HIS A 117 25.79 -9.91 -1.58
C HIS A 117 25.59 -9.17 -2.91
N SER A 118 24.91 -9.79 -3.85
CA SER A 118 24.59 -9.19 -5.16
C SER A 118 23.47 -8.18 -4.99
N SER A 119 23.72 -6.94 -5.40
CA SER A 119 22.70 -5.90 -5.60
C SER A 119 21.84 -6.21 -6.85
N SER A 120 21.50 -7.47 -7.06
CA SER A 120 20.74 -7.92 -8.21
C SER A 120 19.34 -7.30 -8.19
N MET A 121 19.04 -6.47 -9.17
CA MET A 121 17.69 -5.94 -9.41
C MET A 121 16.65 -7.05 -9.49
N ALA A 122 17.04 -8.25 -9.94
CA ALA A 122 16.20 -9.42 -9.96
C ALA A 122 15.71 -9.80 -8.55
N PHE A 123 16.56 -9.70 -7.52
CA PHE A 123 16.15 -9.95 -6.14
C PHE A 123 15.08 -8.95 -5.66
N LEU A 124 15.23 -7.68 -5.95
CA LEU A 124 14.25 -6.66 -5.60
C LEU A 124 12.90 -6.91 -6.32
N LEU A 125 12.95 -7.30 -7.60
CA LEU A 125 11.75 -7.65 -8.36
C LEU A 125 11.08 -8.91 -7.81
N MET A 126 11.83 -9.98 -7.59
CA MET A 126 11.29 -11.24 -7.05
C MET A 126 10.77 -11.07 -5.63
N GLY A 127 11.52 -10.38 -4.77
CA GLY A 127 11.10 -10.08 -3.39
C GLY A 127 9.82 -9.24 -3.37
N SER A 128 9.73 -8.24 -4.24
CA SER A 128 8.53 -7.42 -4.37
C SER A 128 7.32 -8.21 -4.85
N MET A 129 7.47 -9.13 -5.79
CA MET A 129 6.41 -10.05 -6.20
C MET A 129 6.01 -11.02 -5.08
N GLY A 130 6.98 -11.55 -4.34
CA GLY A 130 6.74 -12.41 -3.18
C GLY A 130 5.90 -11.73 -2.10
N ILE A 131 6.23 -10.49 -1.74
CA ILE A 131 5.44 -9.68 -0.80
C ILE A 131 4.01 -9.46 -1.33
N GLN A 132 3.84 -9.16 -2.62
CA GLN A 132 2.50 -9.01 -3.20
C GLN A 132 1.66 -10.29 -3.08
N LEU A 133 2.26 -11.44 -3.36
CA LEU A 133 1.57 -12.73 -3.24
C LEU A 133 1.21 -13.04 -1.78
N ALA A 134 2.14 -12.77 -0.85
CA ALA A 134 1.91 -12.95 0.58
C ALA A 134 0.75 -12.06 1.08
N VAL A 135 0.75 -10.77 0.74
CA VAL A 135 -0.32 -9.83 1.10
C VAL A 135 -1.67 -10.26 0.52
N ARG A 136 -1.70 -10.74 -0.73
CA ARG A 136 -2.93 -11.29 -1.36
C ARG A 136 -3.43 -12.51 -0.62
N LYS A 137 -2.53 -13.45 -0.26
CA LYS A 137 -2.87 -14.69 0.45
C LYS A 137 -3.40 -14.40 1.85
N ILE A 138 -2.70 -13.55 2.61
CA ILE A 138 -3.13 -13.10 3.94
C ILE A 138 -4.50 -12.44 3.86
N ARG A 139 -4.71 -11.53 2.91
CA ARG A 139 -5.99 -10.88 2.71
C ARG A 139 -7.11 -11.88 2.43
N LYS A 140 -6.88 -12.86 1.55
CA LYS A 140 -7.88 -13.90 1.23
C LYS A 140 -8.25 -14.71 2.49
N VAL A 141 -7.24 -15.11 3.28
CA VAL A 141 -7.47 -15.86 4.52
C VAL A 141 -8.21 -15.02 5.56
N CYS A 142 -7.82 -13.75 5.75
CA CYS A 142 -8.50 -12.87 6.70
C CYS A 142 -9.94 -12.52 6.28
N THR A 143 -10.16 -12.34 4.96
CA THR A 143 -11.52 -12.04 4.45
C THR A 143 -12.43 -13.27 4.56
N ASN A 144 -11.89 -14.46 4.28
CA ASN A 144 -12.66 -15.70 4.41
C ASN A 144 -12.91 -16.11 5.88
N ARG A 145 -12.15 -15.54 6.83
CA ARG A 145 -12.37 -15.76 8.29
C ARG A 145 -13.35 -14.77 8.92
N MET A 146 -13.82 -13.77 8.18
CA MET A 146 -14.98 -13.01 8.63
C MET A 146 -16.21 -13.86 8.34
N PRO A 147 -16.78 -14.53 9.35
CA PRO A 147 -17.94 -15.38 9.09
C PRO A 147 -19.11 -14.49 8.67
N GLU A 148 -19.91 -14.99 7.75
CA GLU A 148 -21.28 -14.52 7.47
C GLU A 148 -22.21 -14.65 8.68
N GLN A 149 -21.65 -14.58 9.90
CA GLN A 149 -22.32 -14.87 11.18
C GLN A 149 -23.25 -13.76 11.67
N HIS A 150 -23.60 -12.81 10.82
CA HIS A 150 -24.53 -11.76 11.19
C HIS A 150 -25.90 -11.91 10.54
N MET A 151 -26.12 -12.99 9.79
CA MET A 151 -27.42 -13.35 9.25
C MET A 151 -28.06 -14.38 10.16
N TYR A 152 -29.08 -14.01 10.87
CA TYR A 152 -29.87 -14.90 11.74
C TYR A 152 -31.24 -15.10 11.15
N GLU A 153 -31.76 -16.33 11.21
CA GLU A 153 -33.17 -16.57 10.99
C GLU A 153 -33.96 -15.90 12.11
N THR A 154 -34.75 -14.92 11.76
CA THR A 154 -35.54 -14.13 12.71
C THR A 154 -37.02 -14.32 12.43
N TRP A 155 -37.82 -14.42 13.50
CA TRP A 155 -39.28 -14.45 13.41
C TRP A 155 -39.81 -13.07 13.78
N ILE A 156 -40.47 -12.43 12.83
CA ILE A 156 -41.19 -11.17 13.08
C ILE A 156 -42.61 -11.53 13.47
N VAL A 157 -43.00 -11.18 14.67
CA VAL A 157 -44.37 -11.41 15.17
C VAL A 157 -45.12 -10.09 15.17
N TRP A 158 -46.14 -10.00 14.33
CA TRP A 158 -47.00 -8.81 14.22
C TRP A 158 -48.46 -9.22 14.24
N ARG A 159 -49.23 -8.68 15.19
CA ARG A 159 -50.69 -8.97 15.36
C ARG A 159 -51.02 -10.46 15.31
N GLY A 160 -50.23 -11.30 15.99
CA GLY A 160 -50.44 -12.76 16.03
C GLY A 160 -49.99 -13.52 14.79
N ARG A 161 -49.51 -12.86 13.72
CA ARG A 161 -48.95 -13.53 12.57
C ARG A 161 -47.44 -13.63 12.70
N ARG A 162 -46.88 -14.79 12.38
CA ARG A 162 -45.43 -15.04 12.36
C ARG A 162 -44.92 -15.06 10.94
N VAL A 163 -43.93 -14.23 10.63
CA VAL A 163 -43.27 -14.22 9.31
C VAL A 163 -41.78 -14.52 9.56
N GLN A 164 -41.33 -15.55 8.90
CA GLN A 164 -39.91 -15.90 8.93
C GLN A 164 -39.15 -14.99 7.99
N GLY A 165 -38.02 -14.44 8.45
CA GLY A 165 -37.13 -13.59 7.65
C GLY A 165 -35.70 -13.75 8.12
N THR A 166 -34.76 -13.37 7.27
CA THR A 166 -33.34 -13.27 7.62
C THR A 166 -33.05 -11.87 8.13
N GLY A 167 -32.62 -11.78 9.39
CA GLY A 167 -32.22 -10.53 10.04
C GLY A 167 -30.71 -10.40 10.06
N PHE A 168 -30.22 -9.20 9.81
CA PHE A 168 -28.81 -8.84 9.97
C PHE A 168 -28.61 -8.18 11.35
N LEU A 169 -27.73 -8.77 12.15
CA LEU A 169 -27.37 -8.17 13.44
C LEU A 169 -26.25 -7.14 13.18
N ASP A 170 -26.61 -5.86 13.16
CA ASP A 170 -25.64 -4.77 13.12
C ASP A 170 -25.05 -4.54 14.51
N THR A 171 -23.88 -5.12 14.75
CA THR A 171 -23.10 -4.90 15.99
C THR A 171 -22.22 -3.64 15.93
N GLY A 172 -22.35 -2.83 14.87
CA GLY A 172 -21.48 -1.70 14.57
C GLY A 172 -21.83 -0.40 15.28
N ASN A 173 -22.98 -0.30 15.93
CA ASN A 173 -23.40 0.91 16.63
C ASN A 173 -22.83 0.92 18.07
N ARG A 174 -21.56 1.34 18.20
CA ARG A 174 -21.05 1.88 19.46
C ARG A 174 -21.38 3.36 19.51
N LEU A 175 -22.47 3.71 20.18
CA LEU A 175 -22.72 5.04 20.66
C LEU A 175 -21.60 5.49 21.60
#